data_642e5b2e1c3a5604e2914d7613be8a64
#
_entry.id   642e5b2e1c3a5604e2914d7613be8a64
#
_cell.length_a   1.000
_cell.length_b   1.000
_cell.length_c   1.000
_cell.angle_alpha   90.00
_cell.angle_beta   90.00
_cell.angle_gamma   90.00
#
_symmetry.space_group_name_H-M   'P 1'
#
loop_
_entity.id
_entity.type
_entity.pdbx_description
1 polymer ?
#
loop_
_entity_poly.entity_id
_entity_poly.type
_entity_poly.pdbx_seq_one_letter_code
_entity_poly.pdbx_strand_id
1 'polypeptide(L)'
;LPIYSFAQIDEEKIGSWYMYFFTADFKESQFGVQGDIQYRNWNLGGDLEQLLLRGAMSYRLPDKSAKFAFGYAHITSGAFGASNSTSSESRIYQEVTVPQKMINGRLHLNHRFRYEQRFVETQDFRTRFRYNIFVNIPLNSKEIAKNTYYIALYNELFLNGEKEIGDGKMVELFDRNRAYMGLGYAINEKIRMQAGYMNQATNTVSKGQLQFSLHQNF
;
A
#
# COMPACT_ATOMS: atom_id res chain seq x y z
N LEU A 1 31.33 16.34 20.20
CA LEU A 1 30.59 15.64 19.16
C LEU A 1 29.13 15.52 19.64
N PRO A 2 28.13 16.15 19.01
CA PRO A 2 26.76 15.93 19.38
C PRO A 2 26.37 14.52 18.95
N ILE A 3 26.05 13.67 19.93
CA ILE A 3 25.40 12.39 19.70
C ILE A 3 23.96 12.71 19.28
N TYR A 4 23.68 12.69 17.98
CA TYR A 4 22.30 12.70 17.50
C TYR A 4 21.69 11.34 17.87
N SER A 5 21.01 11.29 19.00
CA SER A 5 20.13 10.19 19.33
C SER A 5 18.95 10.25 18.34
N PHE A 6 19.02 9.49 17.26
CA PHE A 6 17.82 9.20 16.50
C PHE A 6 16.89 8.42 17.44
N ALA A 7 15.68 8.94 17.68
CA ALA A 7 14.69 8.22 18.44
C ALA A 7 14.49 6.86 17.76
N GLN A 8 14.85 5.78 18.45
CA GLN A 8 14.69 4.43 17.95
C GLN A 8 13.19 4.18 17.81
N ILE A 9 12.78 3.65 16.65
CA ILE A 9 11.38 3.28 16.42
C ILE A 9 10.97 2.29 17.50
N ASP A 10 9.95 2.63 18.26
CA ASP A 10 9.40 1.77 19.30
C ASP A 10 8.58 0.65 18.63
N GLU A 11 9.20 -0.54 18.55
CA GLU A 11 8.61 -1.72 17.92
C GLU A 11 7.41 -2.26 18.70
N GLU A 12 7.34 -2.00 20.01
CA GLU A 12 6.25 -2.44 20.88
C GLU A 12 4.97 -1.64 20.66
N LYS A 13 5.08 -0.40 20.21
CA LYS A 13 3.90 0.44 19.94
C LYS A 13 3.27 0.09 18.60
N ILE A 14 1.99 -0.23 18.63
CA ILE A 14 1.20 -0.47 17.44
C ILE A 14 0.85 0.88 16.78
N GLY A 15 1.13 0.99 15.48
CA GLY A 15 0.69 2.11 14.68
C GLY A 15 -0.72 1.93 14.10
N SER A 16 -1.25 2.95 13.44
CA SER A 16 -2.55 2.88 12.79
C SER A 16 -2.54 3.54 11.42
N TRP A 17 -3.20 2.91 10.44
CA TRP A 17 -3.34 3.39 9.09
C TRP A 17 -4.81 3.53 8.73
N TYR A 18 -5.21 4.72 8.31
CA TYR A 18 -6.54 5.02 7.79
C TYR A 18 -6.42 5.27 6.30
N MET A 19 -7.15 4.49 5.49
CA MET A 19 -6.94 4.44 4.05
C MET A 19 -8.26 4.52 3.30
N TYR A 20 -8.30 5.36 2.28
CA TYR A 20 -9.38 5.41 1.31
C TYR A 20 -8.84 5.09 -0.06
N PHE A 21 -9.42 4.10 -0.73
CA PHE A 21 -9.09 3.69 -2.10
C PHE A 21 -10.28 3.93 -3.01
N PHE A 22 -10.04 4.47 -4.18
CA PHE A 22 -11.06 4.65 -5.18
C PHE A 22 -10.64 4.13 -6.54
N THR A 23 -11.65 3.69 -7.32
CA THR A 23 -11.51 3.34 -8.74
C THR A 23 -12.73 3.86 -9.47
N ALA A 24 -12.54 4.46 -10.64
CA ALA A 24 -13.60 4.85 -11.53
C ALA A 24 -13.25 4.42 -12.96
N ASP A 25 -13.98 3.48 -13.51
CA ASP A 25 -13.85 3.04 -14.89
C ASP A 25 -14.73 3.95 -15.78
N PHE A 26 -14.20 4.44 -16.90
CA PHE A 26 -14.96 5.26 -17.84
C PHE A 26 -15.94 4.36 -18.62
N LYS A 27 -17.16 4.83 -18.76
CA LYS A 27 -18.21 4.09 -19.50
C LYS A 27 -17.74 3.78 -20.93
N GLU A 28 -18.02 2.57 -21.38
CA GLU A 28 -17.70 2.08 -22.74
C GLU A 28 -16.23 2.22 -23.13
N SER A 29 -15.33 2.21 -22.14
CA SER A 29 -13.90 2.38 -22.34
C SER A 29 -13.12 1.37 -21.50
N GLN A 30 -11.93 1.01 -21.96
CA GLN A 30 -10.94 0.26 -21.16
C GLN A 30 -10.17 1.15 -20.18
N PHE A 31 -10.31 2.48 -20.30
CA PHE A 31 -9.63 3.44 -19.44
C PHE A 31 -10.42 3.74 -18.17
N GLY A 32 -9.70 4.17 -17.16
CA GLY A 32 -10.26 4.60 -15.89
C GLY A 32 -9.24 5.39 -15.07
N VAL A 33 -9.64 5.76 -13.88
CA VAL A 33 -8.76 6.38 -12.88
C VAL A 33 -8.83 5.58 -11.60
N GLN A 34 -7.72 5.56 -10.86
CA GLN A 34 -7.65 4.95 -9.54
C GLN A 34 -6.73 5.76 -8.64
N GLY A 35 -6.94 5.67 -7.34
CA GLY A 35 -6.05 6.35 -6.41
C GLY A 35 -6.36 5.98 -4.98
N ASP A 36 -5.60 6.60 -4.08
CA ASP A 36 -5.83 6.46 -2.65
C ASP A 36 -5.27 7.64 -1.86
N ILE A 37 -5.87 7.82 -0.70
CA ILE A 37 -5.42 8.70 0.37
C ILE A 37 -5.16 7.82 1.57
N GLN A 38 -3.97 7.94 2.17
CA GLN A 38 -3.62 7.16 3.36
C GLN A 38 -3.01 8.07 4.41
N TYR A 39 -3.61 8.06 5.58
CA TYR A 39 -3.10 8.71 6.78
C TYR A 39 -2.58 7.64 7.74
N ARG A 40 -1.30 7.65 7.99
CA ARG A 40 -0.58 6.65 8.79
C ARG A 40 0.01 7.31 10.01
N ASN A 41 -0.08 6.63 11.14
CA ASN A 41 0.45 7.10 12.41
C ASN A 41 1.46 6.10 12.97
N TRP A 42 2.47 6.63 13.63
CA TRP A 42 3.46 5.84 14.37
C TRP A 42 2.85 5.09 15.56
N ASN A 43 1.76 5.64 16.12
CA ASN A 43 0.96 5.06 17.22
C ASN A 43 -0.51 4.90 16.81
N LEU A 44 -1.42 4.67 17.74
CA LEU A 44 -2.85 4.51 17.45
C LEU A 44 -3.54 5.81 16.98
N GLY A 45 -2.90 6.96 17.11
CA GLY A 45 -3.39 8.25 16.62
C GLY A 45 -2.51 9.41 17.06
N GLY A 46 -2.37 10.42 16.19
CA GLY A 46 -1.78 11.71 16.52
C GLY A 46 -0.29 11.90 16.25
N ASP A 47 0.46 10.87 15.92
CA ASP A 47 1.87 10.98 15.53
C ASP A 47 2.04 10.55 14.08
N LEU A 48 2.19 11.50 13.18
CA LEU A 48 2.20 11.27 11.73
C LEU A 48 3.40 10.40 11.32
N GLU A 49 3.13 9.20 10.80
CA GLU A 49 4.13 8.40 10.09
C GLU A 49 4.22 8.83 8.63
N GLN A 50 3.07 8.82 7.92
CA GLN A 50 3.01 9.23 6.52
C GLN A 50 1.60 9.69 6.12
N LEU A 51 1.54 10.76 5.34
CA LEU A 51 0.40 11.10 4.51
C LEU A 51 0.75 10.76 3.06
N LEU A 52 -0.04 9.87 2.43
CA LEU A 52 0.14 9.48 1.03
C LEU A 52 -1.07 9.92 0.22
N LEU A 53 -0.80 10.60 -0.88
CA LEU A 53 -1.79 10.97 -1.90
C LEU A 53 -1.35 10.33 -3.22
N ARG A 54 -2.18 9.46 -3.83
CA ARG A 54 -1.85 8.80 -5.09
C ARG A 54 -3.00 8.88 -6.08
N GLY A 55 -2.65 9.08 -7.35
CA GLY A 55 -3.57 9.03 -8.48
C GLY A 55 -2.92 8.38 -9.68
N ALA A 56 -3.71 7.67 -10.49
CA ALA A 56 -3.25 7.02 -11.71
C ALA A 56 -4.34 6.95 -12.77
N MET A 57 -3.93 7.04 -14.02
CA MET A 57 -4.71 6.55 -15.16
C MET A 57 -4.56 5.04 -15.23
N SER A 58 -5.62 4.33 -15.54
CA SER A 58 -5.61 2.88 -15.70
C SER A 58 -6.16 2.45 -17.04
N TYR A 59 -5.66 1.31 -17.54
CA TYR A 59 -6.15 0.64 -18.74
C TYR A 59 -6.37 -0.83 -18.41
N ARG A 60 -7.57 -1.33 -18.64
CA ARG A 60 -7.96 -2.72 -18.42
C ARG A 60 -8.05 -3.43 -19.75
N LEU A 61 -7.42 -4.60 -19.87
CA LEU A 61 -7.57 -5.43 -21.06
C LEU A 61 -9.03 -5.82 -21.29
N PRO A 62 -9.50 -5.93 -22.54
CA PRO A 62 -10.89 -6.27 -22.85
C PRO A 62 -11.35 -7.59 -22.21
N ASP A 63 -10.46 -8.59 -22.13
CA ASP A 63 -10.71 -9.89 -21.50
C ASP A 63 -10.61 -9.85 -19.96
N LYS A 64 -10.31 -8.67 -19.38
CA LYS A 64 -10.13 -8.41 -17.95
C LYS A 64 -8.99 -9.23 -17.29
N SER A 65 -8.11 -9.83 -18.07
CA SER A 65 -6.98 -10.62 -17.55
C SER A 65 -5.92 -9.78 -16.84
N ALA A 66 -5.77 -8.50 -17.22
CA ALA A 66 -4.86 -7.58 -16.55
C ALA A 66 -5.37 -6.13 -16.58
N LYS A 67 -4.91 -5.34 -15.61
CA LYS A 67 -5.07 -3.89 -15.55
C LYS A 67 -3.71 -3.24 -15.37
N PHE A 68 -3.39 -2.32 -16.25
CA PHE A 68 -2.19 -1.48 -16.19
C PHE A 68 -2.54 -0.15 -15.57
N ALA A 69 -1.59 0.48 -14.87
CA ALA A 69 -1.76 1.84 -14.37
C ALA A 69 -0.43 2.60 -14.45
N PHE A 70 -0.54 3.88 -14.78
CA PHE A 70 0.54 4.84 -14.74
C PHE A 70 0.12 5.99 -13.82
N GLY A 71 0.91 6.27 -12.79
CA GLY A 71 0.48 7.18 -11.75
C GLY A 71 1.58 7.97 -11.08
N TYR A 72 1.12 8.91 -10.27
CA TYR A 72 1.93 9.78 -9.43
C TYR A 72 1.51 9.63 -7.97
N ALA A 73 2.48 9.76 -7.07
CA ALA A 73 2.25 9.79 -5.64
C ALA A 73 3.06 10.92 -4.99
N HIS A 74 2.44 11.62 -4.07
CA HIS A 74 3.12 12.52 -3.14
C HIS A 74 3.01 11.96 -1.73
N ILE A 75 4.14 11.90 -1.02
CA ILE A 75 4.24 11.36 0.32
C ILE A 75 4.90 12.39 1.22
N THR A 76 4.24 12.73 2.31
CA THR A 76 4.81 13.47 3.43
C THR A 76 5.07 12.48 4.56
N SER A 77 6.32 12.38 5.02
CA SER A 77 6.71 11.50 6.13
C SER A 77 7.07 12.33 7.34
N GLY A 78 6.49 12.01 8.49
CA GLY A 78 6.80 12.63 9.78
C GLY A 78 7.87 11.83 10.53
N ALA A 79 8.69 12.53 11.29
CA ALA A 79 9.67 11.92 12.18
C ALA A 79 8.95 11.21 13.34
N PHE A 80 9.53 10.10 13.80
CA PHE A 80 9.04 9.41 15.00
C PHE A 80 9.33 10.22 16.27
N GLY A 81 8.34 10.31 17.18
CA GLY A 81 8.48 10.92 18.49
C GLY A 81 8.09 12.41 18.53
N ALA A 82 8.69 13.17 19.43
CA ALA A 82 8.29 14.57 19.72
C ALA A 82 8.63 15.59 18.62
N SER A 83 9.35 15.20 17.58
CA SER A 83 9.71 16.08 16.47
C SER A 83 8.56 16.24 15.49
N ASN A 84 8.23 17.48 15.13
CA ASN A 84 7.27 17.80 14.08
C ASN A 84 7.92 17.93 12.68
N SER A 85 9.19 17.52 12.53
CA SER A 85 9.87 17.60 11.24
C SER A 85 9.26 16.63 10.23
N THR A 86 9.14 17.07 9.00
CA THR A 86 8.64 16.25 7.89
C THR A 86 9.64 16.24 6.74
N SER A 87 9.58 15.20 5.94
CA SER A 87 10.26 15.09 4.65
C SER A 87 9.27 14.75 3.56
N SER A 88 9.58 15.14 2.33
CA SER A 88 8.72 14.89 1.18
C SER A 88 9.32 13.88 0.20
N GLU A 89 8.45 13.17 -0.50
CA GLU A 89 8.82 12.27 -1.57
C GLU A 89 7.79 12.31 -2.69
N SER A 90 8.25 12.46 -3.91
CA SER A 90 7.46 12.30 -5.13
C SER A 90 7.78 10.97 -5.78
N ARG A 91 6.78 10.30 -6.35
CA ARG A 91 6.95 9.05 -7.10
C ARG A 91 6.17 9.09 -8.39
N ILE A 92 6.82 8.59 -9.44
CA ILE A 92 6.14 8.13 -10.66
C ILE A 92 6.11 6.62 -10.60
N TYR A 93 4.99 5.98 -10.96
CA TYR A 93 4.93 4.52 -10.90
C TYR A 93 4.17 3.92 -12.07
N GLN A 94 4.61 2.73 -12.44
CA GLN A 94 3.95 1.82 -13.37
C GLN A 94 3.52 0.59 -12.59
N GLU A 95 2.30 0.12 -12.87
CA GLU A 95 1.71 -1.00 -12.17
C GLU A 95 0.97 -1.91 -13.13
N VAL A 96 1.07 -3.20 -12.90
CA VAL A 96 0.19 -4.19 -13.50
C VAL A 96 -0.48 -5.01 -12.39
N THR A 97 -1.79 -5.21 -12.53
CA THR A 97 -2.61 -6.01 -11.63
C THR A 97 -3.23 -7.15 -12.43
N VAL A 98 -3.04 -8.39 -11.97
CA VAL A 98 -3.54 -9.61 -12.61
C VAL A 98 -4.48 -10.32 -11.63
N PRO A 99 -5.80 -10.29 -11.86
CA PRO A 99 -6.77 -11.02 -11.04
C PRO A 99 -6.76 -12.51 -11.39
N GLN A 100 -6.94 -13.36 -10.39
CA GLN A 100 -7.06 -14.80 -10.54
C GLN A 100 -8.12 -15.33 -9.57
N LYS A 101 -8.98 -16.23 -10.05
CA LYS A 101 -9.93 -16.95 -9.21
C LYS A 101 -9.54 -18.42 -9.16
N MET A 102 -9.55 -19.00 -7.97
CA MET A 102 -9.22 -20.40 -7.71
C MET A 102 -10.31 -21.06 -6.86
N ILE A 103 -10.24 -22.38 -6.70
CA ILE A 103 -11.14 -23.19 -5.84
C ILE A 103 -12.61 -22.89 -6.19
N ASN A 104 -12.98 -23.09 -7.46
CA ASN A 104 -14.34 -22.83 -7.96
C ASN A 104 -14.87 -21.43 -7.64
N GLY A 105 -13.99 -20.42 -7.71
CA GLY A 105 -14.34 -19.02 -7.47
C GLY A 105 -14.31 -18.57 -6.00
N ARG A 106 -14.01 -19.44 -5.06
CA ARG A 106 -13.99 -19.10 -3.63
C ARG A 106 -12.70 -18.43 -3.15
N LEU A 107 -11.64 -18.47 -3.96
CA LEU A 107 -10.37 -17.83 -3.65
C LEU A 107 -10.09 -16.77 -4.70
N HIS A 108 -10.15 -15.51 -4.30
CA HIS A 108 -9.89 -14.37 -5.18
C HIS A 108 -8.46 -13.87 -4.92
N LEU A 109 -7.59 -14.13 -5.88
CA LEU A 109 -6.21 -13.64 -5.87
C LEU A 109 -6.10 -12.38 -6.72
N ASN A 110 -5.18 -11.51 -6.34
CA ASN A 110 -4.83 -10.35 -7.15
C ASN A 110 -3.33 -10.09 -7.03
N HIS A 111 -2.60 -10.34 -8.11
CA HIS A 111 -1.17 -10.12 -8.20
C HIS A 111 -0.95 -8.68 -8.65
N ARG A 112 -0.13 -7.92 -7.93
CA ARG A 112 0.25 -6.55 -8.29
C ARG A 112 1.76 -6.42 -8.37
N PHE A 113 2.26 -6.09 -9.53
CA PHE A 113 3.64 -5.71 -9.76
C PHE A 113 3.69 -4.21 -9.94
N ARG A 114 4.61 -3.53 -9.24
CA ARG A 114 4.78 -2.10 -9.35
C ARG A 114 6.27 -1.75 -9.39
N TYR A 115 6.62 -0.91 -10.35
CA TYR A 115 7.89 -0.22 -10.43
C TYR A 115 7.69 1.24 -10.03
N GLU A 116 8.53 1.75 -9.14
CA GLU A 116 8.47 3.12 -8.64
C GLU A 116 9.78 3.84 -8.92
N GLN A 117 9.69 5.02 -9.50
CA GLN A 117 10.76 6.01 -9.64
C GLN A 117 10.56 7.02 -8.51
N ARG A 118 11.56 7.16 -7.63
CA ARG A 118 11.43 7.84 -6.35
C ARG A 118 12.34 9.06 -6.30
N PHE A 119 11.76 10.20 -5.97
CA PHE A 119 12.41 11.49 -5.76
C PHE A 119 12.21 11.85 -4.30
N VAL A 120 13.14 11.43 -3.46
CA VAL A 120 13.11 11.66 -2.01
C VAL A 120 13.91 12.91 -1.70
N GLU A 121 13.36 13.78 -0.88
CA GLU A 121 14.06 14.99 -0.43
C GLU A 121 15.41 14.60 0.21
N THR A 122 16.47 15.30 -0.15
CA THR A 122 17.86 15.07 0.31
C THR A 122 18.46 13.70 -0.06
N GLN A 123 17.95 13.03 -1.09
CA GLN A 123 18.50 11.75 -1.58
C GLN A 123 18.59 11.78 -3.10
N ASP A 124 19.49 10.96 -3.64
CA ASP A 124 19.58 10.76 -5.08
C ASP A 124 18.34 10.05 -5.62
N PHE A 125 18.11 10.21 -6.93
CA PHE A 125 17.08 9.44 -7.64
C PHE A 125 17.29 7.95 -7.43
N ARG A 126 16.19 7.24 -7.12
CA ARG A 126 16.22 5.80 -6.94
C ARG A 126 14.93 5.12 -7.40
N THR A 127 15.03 3.84 -7.64
CA THR A 127 13.92 3.01 -8.08
C THR A 127 13.57 1.95 -7.04
N ARG A 128 12.38 1.40 -7.16
CA ARG A 128 11.92 0.32 -6.29
C ARG A 128 10.95 -0.59 -7.01
N PHE A 129 11.16 -1.89 -6.87
CA PHE A 129 10.26 -2.92 -7.34
C PHE A 129 9.40 -3.41 -6.18
N ARG A 130 8.12 -3.65 -6.46
CA ARG A 130 7.17 -4.16 -5.47
C ARG A 130 6.35 -5.27 -6.09
N TYR A 131 6.20 -6.34 -5.35
CA TYR A 131 5.25 -7.40 -5.65
C TYR A 131 4.29 -7.57 -4.47
N ASN A 132 2.99 -7.56 -4.75
CA ASN A 132 1.96 -7.80 -3.75
C ASN A 132 1.01 -8.89 -4.25
N ILE A 133 0.72 -9.87 -3.41
CA ILE A 133 -0.35 -10.83 -3.59
C ILE A 133 -1.45 -10.53 -2.58
N PHE A 134 -2.64 -10.17 -3.07
CA PHE A 134 -3.86 -10.05 -2.28
C PHE A 134 -4.65 -11.34 -2.38
N VAL A 135 -5.21 -11.78 -1.26
CA VAL A 135 -6.06 -12.96 -1.18
C VAL A 135 -7.33 -12.58 -0.44
N ASN A 136 -8.48 -12.71 -1.11
CA ASN A 136 -9.78 -12.51 -0.47
C ASN A 136 -10.58 -13.82 -0.51
N ILE A 137 -11.14 -14.20 0.65
CA ILE A 137 -11.89 -15.44 0.85
C ILE A 137 -13.29 -15.06 1.33
N PRO A 138 -14.31 -15.03 0.45
CA PRO A 138 -15.69 -14.82 0.86
C PRO A 138 -16.14 -15.89 1.85
N LEU A 139 -16.85 -15.50 2.92
CA LEU A 139 -17.28 -16.39 4.00
C LEU A 139 -18.73 -16.86 3.83
N ASN A 140 -19.62 -15.96 3.51
CA ASN A 140 -21.07 -16.21 3.41
C ASN A 140 -21.62 -16.17 1.98
N SER A 141 -20.73 -16.12 0.97
CA SER A 141 -21.06 -16.10 -0.45
C SER A 141 -19.95 -16.78 -1.26
N LYS A 142 -20.14 -17.01 -2.56
CA LYS A 142 -19.07 -17.41 -3.49
C LYS A 142 -18.31 -16.21 -4.05
N GLU A 143 -18.95 -15.04 -4.11
CA GLU A 143 -18.41 -13.80 -4.66
C GLU A 143 -18.44 -12.71 -3.59
N ILE A 144 -17.58 -11.72 -3.73
CA ILE A 144 -17.62 -10.51 -2.89
C ILE A 144 -18.66 -9.57 -3.48
N ALA A 145 -19.91 -9.74 -3.03
CA ALA A 145 -21.06 -8.97 -3.43
C ALA A 145 -21.69 -8.26 -2.22
N LYS A 146 -22.83 -7.62 -2.39
CA LYS A 146 -23.55 -6.97 -1.29
C LYS A 146 -23.73 -7.90 -0.09
N ASN A 147 -23.49 -7.36 1.10
CA ASN A 147 -23.60 -8.06 2.40
C ASN A 147 -22.67 -9.28 2.54
N THR A 148 -21.52 -9.27 1.86
CA THR A 148 -20.52 -10.34 1.98
C THR A 148 -19.44 -10.01 3.00
N TYR A 149 -19.26 -10.88 3.99
CA TYR A 149 -18.07 -10.91 4.84
C TYR A 149 -16.97 -11.71 4.15
N TYR A 150 -15.73 -11.29 4.29
CA TYR A 150 -14.60 -12.01 3.71
C TYR A 150 -13.32 -11.84 4.55
N ILE A 151 -12.45 -12.84 4.50
CA ILE A 151 -11.08 -12.73 5.00
C ILE A 151 -10.26 -12.00 3.92
N ALA A 152 -9.51 -10.97 4.33
CA ALA A 152 -8.61 -10.23 3.49
C ALA A 152 -7.17 -10.45 3.96
N LEU A 153 -6.34 -10.99 3.08
CA LEU A 153 -4.92 -11.20 3.34
C LEU A 153 -4.09 -10.50 2.26
N TYR A 154 -2.90 -10.04 2.61
CA TYR A 154 -1.89 -9.73 1.60
C TYR A 154 -0.47 -9.95 2.13
N ASN A 155 0.43 -10.21 1.17
CA ASN A 155 1.86 -10.12 1.40
C ASN A 155 2.48 -9.23 0.33
N GLU A 156 3.28 -8.24 0.75
CA GLU A 156 3.94 -7.31 -0.16
C GLU A 156 5.44 -7.25 0.10
N LEU A 157 6.22 -7.57 -0.93
CA LEU A 157 7.67 -7.50 -0.96
C LEU A 157 8.12 -6.21 -1.65
N PHE A 158 9.17 -5.58 -1.10
CA PHE A 158 9.78 -4.37 -1.63
C PHE A 158 11.27 -4.58 -1.83
N LEU A 159 11.76 -4.28 -3.04
CA LEU A 159 13.16 -4.38 -3.41
C LEU A 159 13.65 -3.04 -3.97
N ASN A 160 14.74 -2.51 -3.42
CA ASN A 160 15.38 -1.31 -3.96
C ASN A 160 16.12 -1.65 -5.26
N GLY A 161 16.05 -0.76 -6.25
CA GLY A 161 16.81 -0.90 -7.50
C GLY A 161 18.26 -0.46 -7.33
N GLU A 162 18.47 0.62 -6.59
CA GLU A 162 19.77 1.17 -6.27
C GLU A 162 20.08 0.96 -4.79
N LYS A 163 21.37 0.73 -4.46
CA LYS A 163 21.83 0.62 -3.08
C LYS A 163 22.40 1.94 -2.55
N GLU A 164 23.03 2.73 -3.40
CA GLU A 164 23.51 4.08 -3.06
C GLU A 164 22.37 5.09 -3.23
N ILE A 165 22.18 5.95 -2.24
CA ILE A 165 21.08 6.90 -2.18
C ILE A 165 21.52 8.36 -1.99
N GLY A 166 22.79 8.64 -2.26
CA GLY A 166 23.39 9.95 -2.15
C GLY A 166 24.16 10.16 -0.84
N ASP A 167 25.12 11.07 -0.86
CA ASP A 167 25.99 11.44 0.28
C ASP A 167 26.70 10.23 0.92
N GLY A 168 27.04 9.20 0.13
CA GLY A 168 27.68 7.97 0.63
C GLY A 168 26.75 7.08 1.48
N LYS A 169 25.46 7.37 1.50
CA LYS A 169 24.46 6.57 2.22
C LYS A 169 24.05 5.35 1.39
N MET A 170 23.96 4.20 2.05
CA MET A 170 23.60 2.93 1.42
C MET A 170 22.30 2.38 1.98
N VAL A 171 21.56 1.65 1.15
CA VAL A 171 20.40 0.84 1.54
C VAL A 171 20.57 -0.58 1.04
N GLU A 172 19.90 -1.53 1.68
CA GLU A 172 19.92 -2.91 1.25
C GLU A 172 18.98 -3.15 0.04
N LEU A 173 19.24 -4.22 -0.73
CA LEU A 173 18.35 -4.66 -1.82
C LEU A 173 16.94 -4.94 -1.29
N PHE A 174 16.84 -5.68 -0.18
CA PHE A 174 15.58 -5.88 0.52
C PHE A 174 15.23 -4.62 1.31
N ASP A 175 14.14 -3.94 0.93
CA ASP A 175 13.67 -2.76 1.66
C ASP A 175 12.75 -3.19 2.83
N ARG A 176 11.71 -3.95 2.54
CA ARG A 176 10.77 -4.46 3.56
C ARG A 176 9.83 -5.53 3.04
N ASN A 177 9.18 -6.21 3.96
CA ASN A 177 8.02 -7.06 3.71
C ASN A 177 6.84 -6.57 4.56
N ARG A 178 5.63 -6.71 4.03
CA ARG A 178 4.37 -6.47 4.75
C ARG A 178 3.49 -7.69 4.64
N ALA A 179 3.06 -8.21 5.78
CA ALA A 179 2.09 -9.28 5.88
C ALA A 179 0.85 -8.78 6.62
N TYR A 180 -0.32 -8.91 6.02
CA TYR A 180 -1.60 -8.41 6.55
C TYR A 180 -2.63 -9.51 6.63
N MET A 181 -3.42 -9.46 7.68
CA MET A 181 -4.63 -10.25 7.85
C MET A 181 -5.74 -9.38 8.45
N GLY A 182 -6.93 -9.46 7.86
CA GLY A 182 -8.08 -8.71 8.34
C GLY A 182 -9.41 -9.31 7.89
N LEU A 183 -10.47 -8.68 8.35
CA LEU A 183 -11.84 -8.95 7.94
C LEU A 183 -12.33 -7.82 7.06
N GLY A 184 -13.04 -8.18 6.01
CA GLY A 184 -13.72 -7.25 5.12
C GLY A 184 -15.22 -7.46 5.13
N TYR A 185 -15.94 -6.39 4.82
CA TYR A 185 -17.38 -6.39 4.60
C TYR A 185 -17.72 -5.57 3.35
N ALA A 186 -18.41 -6.20 2.41
CA ALA A 186 -18.93 -5.53 1.24
C ALA A 186 -20.35 -5.01 1.55
N ILE A 187 -20.46 -3.69 1.72
CA ILE A 187 -21.73 -3.00 1.98
C ILE A 187 -22.64 -3.15 0.75
N ASN A 188 -22.03 -3.00 -0.41
CA ASN A 188 -22.66 -3.21 -1.71
C ASN A 188 -21.57 -3.54 -2.75
N GLU A 189 -21.92 -3.63 -4.02
CA GLU A 189 -20.98 -3.96 -5.10
C GLU A 189 -19.88 -2.91 -5.31
N LYS A 190 -20.12 -1.67 -4.85
CA LYS A 190 -19.22 -0.53 -5.05
C LYS A 190 -18.41 -0.16 -3.79
N ILE A 191 -18.88 -0.51 -2.60
CA ILE A 191 -18.29 -0.05 -1.34
C ILE A 191 -17.95 -1.25 -0.48
N ARG A 192 -16.69 -1.33 -0.06
CA ARG A 192 -16.16 -2.35 0.85
C ARG A 192 -15.32 -1.70 1.94
N MET A 193 -15.41 -2.25 3.14
CA MET A 193 -14.57 -1.86 4.28
C MET A 193 -13.70 -3.03 4.71
N GLN A 194 -12.52 -2.75 5.20
CA GLN A 194 -11.63 -3.75 5.81
C GLN A 194 -11.04 -3.20 7.09
N ALA A 195 -10.87 -4.07 8.07
CA ALA A 195 -10.11 -3.80 9.28
C ALA A 195 -9.21 -5.00 9.59
N GLY A 196 -7.97 -4.76 9.98
CA GLY A 196 -7.05 -5.84 10.27
C GLY A 196 -5.70 -5.37 10.78
N TYR A 197 -4.81 -6.33 10.94
CA TYR A 197 -3.45 -6.14 11.43
C TYR A 197 -2.43 -6.42 10.33
N MET A 198 -1.44 -5.58 10.23
CA MET A 198 -0.30 -5.72 9.33
C MET A 198 1.00 -5.67 10.12
N ASN A 199 1.87 -6.62 9.87
CA ASN A 199 3.26 -6.55 10.31
C ASN A 199 4.15 -6.07 9.17
N GLN A 200 4.93 -5.00 9.42
CA GLN A 200 5.96 -4.51 8.51
C GLN A 200 7.33 -4.85 9.06
N ALA A 201 8.08 -5.66 8.32
CA ALA A 201 9.43 -6.08 8.69
C ALA A 201 10.45 -5.52 7.69
N THR A 202 11.55 -4.98 8.19
CA THR A 202 12.82 -4.68 7.51
C THR A 202 13.88 -5.66 8.00
N ASN A 203 15.14 -5.48 7.60
CA ASN A 203 16.25 -6.29 8.15
C ASN A 203 16.51 -6.03 9.64
N THR A 204 16.07 -4.89 10.17
CA THR A 204 16.43 -4.43 11.52
C THR A 204 15.24 -4.15 12.43
N VAL A 205 14.05 -3.92 11.89
CA VAL A 205 12.88 -3.46 12.64
C VAL A 205 11.65 -4.24 12.17
N SER A 206 10.79 -4.63 13.10
CA SER A 206 9.48 -5.21 12.84
C SER A 206 8.41 -4.42 13.60
N LYS A 207 7.41 -3.87 12.90
CA LYS A 207 6.39 -3.00 13.50
C LYS A 207 4.98 -3.44 13.12
N GLY A 208 4.14 -3.57 14.14
CA GLY A 208 2.71 -3.84 13.99
C GLY A 208 1.91 -2.58 13.63
N GLN A 209 0.90 -2.74 12.77
CA GLN A 209 0.04 -1.65 12.31
C GLN A 209 -1.41 -2.13 12.25
N LEU A 210 -2.34 -1.43 12.91
CA LEU A 210 -3.76 -1.60 12.63
C LEU A 210 -4.10 -0.88 11.33
N GLN A 211 -4.85 -1.54 10.45
CA GLN A 211 -5.28 -0.96 9.18
C GLN A 211 -6.80 -0.92 9.09
N PHE A 212 -7.31 0.27 8.73
CA PHE A 212 -8.71 0.50 8.42
C PHE A 212 -8.78 1.06 7.00
N SER A 213 -9.53 0.40 6.13
CA SER A 213 -9.65 0.85 4.75
C SER A 213 -11.08 0.86 4.25
N LEU A 214 -11.40 1.89 3.48
CA LEU A 214 -12.60 2.03 2.69
C LEU A 214 -12.22 1.93 1.20
N HIS A 215 -12.90 1.05 0.47
CA HIS A 215 -12.70 0.88 -0.96
C HIS A 215 -13.99 1.25 -1.68
N GLN A 216 -13.91 2.15 -2.65
CA GLN A 216 -15.05 2.62 -3.43
C GLN A 216 -14.78 2.48 -4.94
N ASN A 217 -15.74 1.86 -5.63
CA ASN A 217 -15.79 1.81 -7.09
C ASN A 217 -16.96 2.69 -7.58
N PHE A 218 -16.69 3.59 -8.50
CA PHE A 218 -17.72 4.48 -9.06
C PHE A 218 -18.39 3.91 -10.32
#